data_1b418072ef033b69b13035ad1b3f0ef2
#
_entry.id   1b418072ef033b69b13035ad1b3f0ef2
#
_cell.length_a   1.000
_cell.length_b   1.000
_cell.length_c   1.000
_cell.angle_alpha   90.00
_cell.angle_beta   90.00
_cell.angle_gamma   90.00
#
_symmetry.space_group_name_H-M   'P 1'
#
loop_
_entity.id
_entity.type
_entity.pdbx_description
1 polymer ?
#
loop_
_entity_poly.entity_id
_entity_poly.type
_entity_poly.pdbx_seq_one_letter_code
_entity_poly.pdbx_strand_id
1 'polypeptide(L)'
;MSNQEYIKIEGAYENNLKHISLDIPKKQITIFTGVSGSGKSSLVLDTIAASSRRELNETFPSFVQQYLPKYGRPHVDRIGNLPVAIVIDQRKPAPNARSTVGTYTDIYSLLRLLFSRVGKPFVGYSDTFSFNHPQGRCTRCDGLGEIRELDVHKLVDFDKCLNDEDVIHYVTFQPGQWRWIRYACSGLFDLDKKIRDYTPEELRLFLYSPQIRLKNPPADWPKTAKYEGLVTRMYRSIINSEEGKIHQKVLEPMVTMGICPDCGGTRLNDKVLSCRINGRNISEVTHMAIPEIIAWLREIDDPLAKDMKQAIGGRLSALLEIGLGYLTLDRSMETLS
;
A
#
# COMPACT_ATOMS: atom_id res chain seq x y z
N MET A 1 -50.55 -13.78 12.03
CA MET A 1 -49.08 -13.63 11.95
C MET A 1 -48.75 -12.16 12.08
N SER A 2 -47.92 -11.76 13.04
CA SER A 2 -47.68 -10.35 13.31
C SER A 2 -46.98 -9.68 12.15
N ASN A 3 -47.41 -8.47 11.81
CA ASN A 3 -46.87 -7.64 10.70
C ASN A 3 -45.37 -7.36 10.85
N GLN A 4 -44.74 -7.76 11.97
CA GLN A 4 -43.33 -7.56 12.31
C GLN A 4 -42.39 -8.67 11.83
N GLU A 5 -42.91 -9.79 11.31
CA GLU A 5 -42.09 -10.95 10.90
C GLU A 5 -41.52 -10.85 9.49
N TYR A 6 -41.94 -9.85 8.71
CA TYR A 6 -41.52 -9.65 7.33
C TYR A 6 -40.96 -8.25 7.11
N ILE A 7 -39.93 -8.15 6.28
CA ILE A 7 -39.55 -6.88 5.64
C ILE A 7 -40.53 -6.70 4.48
N LYS A 8 -41.24 -5.58 4.44
CA LYS A 8 -42.22 -5.28 3.40
C LYS A 8 -41.65 -4.29 2.40
N ILE A 9 -41.71 -4.63 1.13
CA ILE A 9 -41.27 -3.80 0.01
C ILE A 9 -42.41 -3.64 -0.95
N GLU A 10 -42.76 -2.40 -1.25
CA GLU A 10 -43.83 -2.03 -2.18
C GLU A 10 -43.24 -1.13 -3.27
N GLY A 11 -43.36 -1.54 -4.52
CA GLY A 11 -43.01 -0.73 -5.68
C GLY A 11 -41.52 -0.35 -5.77
N ALA A 12 -40.60 -1.29 -5.60
CA ALA A 12 -39.15 -1.02 -5.80
C ALA A 12 -38.81 -0.89 -7.29
N TYR A 13 -38.20 0.26 -7.68
CA TYR A 13 -37.82 0.56 -9.06
C TYR A 13 -36.40 1.13 -9.19
N GLU A 14 -35.51 0.74 -8.27
CA GLU A 14 -34.09 1.10 -8.34
C GLU A 14 -33.41 0.41 -9.52
N ASN A 15 -32.62 1.15 -10.29
CA ASN A 15 -31.92 0.71 -11.50
C ASN A 15 -32.88 0.04 -12.52
N ASN A 16 -32.78 -1.28 -12.69
CA ASN A 16 -33.58 -2.06 -13.65
C ASN A 16 -34.79 -2.77 -13.02
N LEU A 17 -35.11 -2.51 -11.75
CA LEU A 17 -36.29 -3.07 -11.09
C LEU A 17 -37.57 -2.44 -11.67
N LYS A 18 -38.62 -3.25 -11.78
CA LYS A 18 -39.89 -2.88 -12.42
C LYS A 18 -41.03 -2.84 -11.39
N HIS A 19 -40.96 -1.88 -10.46
CA HIS A 19 -41.97 -1.71 -9.37
C HIS A 19 -42.28 -3.02 -8.65
N ILE A 20 -41.23 -3.71 -8.21
CA ILE A 20 -41.34 -5.02 -7.55
C ILE A 20 -41.86 -4.83 -6.13
N SER A 21 -42.88 -5.62 -5.74
CA SER A 21 -43.35 -5.72 -4.39
C SER A 21 -43.19 -7.13 -3.87
N LEU A 22 -42.65 -7.27 -2.64
CA LEU A 22 -42.43 -8.58 -2.00
C LEU A 22 -42.29 -8.46 -0.49
N ASP A 23 -42.58 -9.55 0.20
CA ASP A 23 -42.38 -9.72 1.63
C ASP A 23 -41.20 -10.69 1.86
N ILE A 24 -40.18 -10.27 2.63
CA ILE A 24 -39.01 -11.08 2.96
C ILE A 24 -39.10 -11.51 4.42
N PRO A 25 -39.13 -12.82 4.73
CA PRO A 25 -39.24 -13.29 6.09
C PRO A 25 -37.97 -12.94 6.90
N LYS A 26 -38.17 -12.49 8.13
CA LYS A 26 -37.10 -12.24 9.10
C LYS A 26 -36.69 -13.53 9.78
N LYS A 27 -35.44 -13.53 10.37
CA LYS A 27 -34.88 -14.65 11.13
C LYS A 27 -34.79 -15.97 10.35
N GLN A 28 -34.69 -15.87 9.04
CA GLN A 28 -34.53 -16.99 8.11
C GLN A 28 -33.46 -16.67 7.07
N ILE A 29 -32.88 -17.69 6.47
CA ILE A 29 -31.96 -17.54 5.33
C ILE A 29 -32.82 -17.36 4.08
N THR A 30 -32.68 -16.21 3.42
CA THR A 30 -33.35 -15.91 2.14
C THR A 30 -32.29 -15.85 1.03
N ILE A 31 -32.47 -16.63 -0.02
CA ILE A 31 -31.55 -16.67 -1.17
C ILE A 31 -32.21 -15.98 -2.37
N PHE A 32 -31.50 -15.00 -2.94
CA PHE A 32 -31.90 -14.32 -4.19
C PHE A 32 -31.12 -14.90 -5.36
N THR A 33 -31.81 -15.58 -6.28
CA THR A 33 -31.23 -16.22 -7.46
C THR A 33 -31.72 -15.56 -8.75
N GLY A 34 -31.01 -15.74 -9.82
CA GLY A 34 -31.38 -15.24 -11.16
C GLY A 34 -30.16 -14.98 -12.04
N VAL A 35 -30.39 -14.71 -13.31
CA VAL A 35 -29.33 -14.40 -14.29
C VAL A 35 -28.61 -13.09 -13.96
N SER A 36 -27.41 -12.91 -14.52
CA SER A 36 -26.69 -11.63 -14.39
C SER A 36 -27.54 -10.48 -14.94
N GLY A 37 -27.56 -9.33 -14.24
CA GLY A 37 -28.36 -8.18 -14.65
C GLY A 37 -29.85 -8.24 -14.29
N SER A 38 -30.34 -9.30 -13.62
CA SER A 38 -31.77 -9.43 -13.24
C SER A 38 -32.22 -8.53 -12.08
N GLY A 39 -31.36 -7.68 -11.54
CA GLY A 39 -31.71 -6.74 -10.45
C GLY A 39 -31.53 -7.27 -9.02
N LYS A 40 -30.89 -8.44 -8.82
CA LYS A 40 -30.64 -9.01 -7.48
C LYS A 40 -29.90 -8.03 -6.56
N SER A 41 -28.80 -7.48 -7.04
CA SER A 41 -28.00 -6.50 -6.28
C SER A 41 -28.77 -5.20 -6.08
N SER A 42 -29.52 -4.74 -7.08
CA SER A 42 -30.35 -3.53 -6.98
C SER A 42 -31.42 -3.67 -5.90
N LEU A 43 -32.02 -4.86 -5.76
CA LEU A 43 -33.00 -5.11 -4.70
C LEU A 43 -32.33 -5.22 -3.32
N VAL A 44 -31.29 -6.08 -3.19
CA VAL A 44 -30.73 -6.41 -1.87
C VAL A 44 -29.81 -5.32 -1.35
N LEU A 45 -28.88 -4.81 -2.20
CA LEU A 45 -27.87 -3.84 -1.78
C LEU A 45 -28.36 -2.40 -1.95
N ASP A 46 -28.87 -2.05 -3.15
CA ASP A 46 -29.20 -0.66 -3.50
C ASP A 46 -30.56 -0.23 -2.95
N THR A 47 -31.48 -1.17 -2.67
CA THR A 47 -32.79 -0.87 -2.08
C THR A 47 -32.83 -1.20 -0.60
N ILE A 48 -32.74 -2.48 -0.20
CA ILE A 48 -32.94 -2.92 1.19
C ILE A 48 -31.81 -2.43 2.10
N ALA A 49 -30.58 -2.75 1.77
CA ALA A 49 -29.45 -2.38 2.61
C ALA A 49 -29.21 -0.87 2.65
N ALA A 50 -29.40 -0.17 1.53
CA ALA A 50 -29.29 1.28 1.45
C ALA A 50 -30.35 1.98 2.31
N SER A 51 -31.62 1.53 2.27
CA SER A 51 -32.70 2.05 3.12
C SER A 51 -32.40 1.85 4.60
N SER A 52 -32.00 0.62 4.99
CA SER A 52 -31.68 0.31 6.39
C SER A 52 -30.53 1.16 6.93
N ARG A 53 -29.45 1.31 6.14
CA ARG A 53 -28.30 2.13 6.53
C ARG A 53 -28.66 3.61 6.64
N ARG A 54 -29.51 4.10 5.74
CA ARG A 54 -30.01 5.47 5.78
C ARG A 54 -30.84 5.71 7.03
N GLU A 55 -31.83 4.84 7.34
CA GLU A 55 -32.64 4.94 8.54
C GLU A 55 -31.76 4.90 9.81
N LEU A 56 -30.75 4.02 9.85
CA LEU A 56 -29.78 3.99 10.94
C LEU A 56 -29.01 5.32 11.06
N ASN A 57 -28.53 5.87 9.94
CA ASN A 57 -27.80 7.15 9.95
C ASN A 57 -28.68 8.30 10.49
N GLU A 58 -29.96 8.30 10.18
CA GLU A 58 -30.94 9.32 10.65
C GLU A 58 -31.15 9.27 12.18
N THR A 59 -30.82 8.16 12.84
CA THR A 59 -30.90 8.06 14.31
C THR A 59 -29.76 8.77 15.06
N PHE A 60 -28.68 9.09 14.37
CA PHE A 60 -27.53 9.76 14.98
C PHE A 60 -27.70 11.29 15.02
N PRO A 61 -27.06 12.00 15.97
CA PRO A 61 -27.04 13.46 15.98
C PRO A 61 -26.44 14.04 14.70
N SER A 62 -26.92 15.21 14.26
CA SER A 62 -26.50 15.85 13.00
C SER A 62 -24.99 16.01 12.86
N PHE A 63 -24.27 16.26 13.97
CA PHE A 63 -22.81 16.32 13.97
C PHE A 63 -22.18 14.99 13.55
N VAL A 64 -22.68 13.87 14.05
CA VAL A 64 -22.18 12.52 13.70
C VAL A 64 -22.51 12.18 12.24
N GLN A 65 -23.71 12.54 11.77
CA GLN A 65 -24.16 12.28 10.41
C GLN A 65 -23.22 12.89 9.33
N GLN A 66 -22.50 13.99 9.65
CA GLN A 66 -21.56 14.62 8.74
C GLN A 66 -20.35 13.73 8.41
N TYR A 67 -19.97 12.83 9.33
CA TYR A 67 -18.84 11.92 9.19
C TYR A 67 -19.23 10.53 8.70
N LEU A 68 -20.53 10.22 8.66
CA LEU A 68 -21.02 8.93 8.17
C LEU A 68 -21.14 8.90 6.65
N PRO A 69 -20.98 7.73 6.01
CA PRO A 69 -21.24 7.57 4.59
C PRO A 69 -22.67 8.01 4.24
N LYS A 70 -22.82 8.83 3.21
CA LYS A 70 -24.11 9.27 2.73
C LYS A 70 -24.68 8.24 1.75
N TYR A 71 -25.85 7.71 2.08
CA TYR A 71 -26.61 6.81 1.20
C TYR A 71 -27.73 7.59 0.53
N GLY A 72 -27.86 7.45 -0.80
CA GLY A 72 -28.99 7.99 -1.55
C GLY A 72 -30.31 7.38 -1.06
N ARG A 73 -31.39 8.07 -1.31
CA ARG A 73 -32.74 7.50 -1.07
C ARG A 73 -33.04 6.53 -2.22
N PRO A 74 -33.22 5.23 -1.93
CA PRO A 74 -33.59 4.29 -2.98
C PRO A 74 -34.96 4.60 -3.59
N HIS A 75 -35.13 4.27 -4.85
CA HIS A 75 -36.37 4.41 -5.56
C HIS A 75 -37.32 3.25 -5.18
N VAL A 76 -38.14 3.47 -4.18
CA VAL A 76 -39.14 2.52 -3.67
C VAL A 76 -40.34 3.31 -3.12
N ASP A 77 -41.54 2.86 -3.42
CA ASP A 77 -42.76 3.54 -2.98
C ASP A 77 -42.87 3.45 -1.45
N ARG A 78 -42.67 2.26 -0.91
CA ARG A 78 -42.67 2.02 0.53
C ARG A 78 -41.76 0.84 0.89
N ILE A 79 -41.02 1.00 1.97
CA ILE A 79 -40.30 -0.08 2.62
C ILE A 79 -40.50 0.02 4.14
N GLY A 80 -40.67 -1.11 4.80
CA GLY A 80 -40.97 -1.10 6.24
C GLY A 80 -40.48 -2.34 6.96
N ASN A 81 -40.37 -2.24 8.27
CA ASN A 81 -39.91 -3.28 9.18
C ASN A 81 -38.43 -3.69 8.92
N LEU A 82 -37.60 -2.76 8.48
CA LEU A 82 -36.17 -3.03 8.20
C LEU A 82 -35.42 -3.27 9.52
N PRO A 83 -34.68 -4.39 9.64
CA PRO A 83 -33.64 -4.52 10.65
C PRO A 83 -32.39 -3.73 10.24
N VAL A 84 -31.47 -3.52 11.18
CA VAL A 84 -30.15 -2.98 10.85
C VAL A 84 -29.44 -3.94 9.91
N ALA A 85 -29.01 -3.45 8.75
CA ALA A 85 -28.35 -4.25 7.73
C ALA A 85 -26.82 -4.18 7.88
N ILE A 86 -26.20 -5.35 8.00
CA ILE A 86 -24.75 -5.54 7.88
C ILE A 86 -24.50 -6.13 6.49
N VAL A 87 -23.79 -5.41 5.65
CA VAL A 87 -23.44 -5.88 4.29
C VAL A 87 -22.03 -6.43 4.30
N ILE A 88 -21.91 -7.67 3.90
CA ILE A 88 -20.61 -8.33 3.65
C ILE A 88 -20.55 -8.57 2.14
N ASP A 89 -19.65 -7.90 1.46
CA ASP A 89 -19.45 -8.03 0.03
C ASP A 89 -18.04 -8.56 -0.29
N GLN A 90 -17.84 -8.98 -1.53
CA GLN A 90 -16.55 -9.47 -2.03
C GLN A 90 -15.67 -8.37 -2.61
N ARG A 91 -15.97 -7.09 -2.35
CA ARG A 91 -15.14 -5.99 -2.84
C ARG A 91 -13.78 -6.04 -2.17
N LYS A 92 -12.75 -6.00 -3.00
CA LYS A 92 -11.38 -5.82 -2.48
C LYS A 92 -11.30 -4.47 -1.75
N PRO A 93 -10.58 -4.41 -0.62
CA PRO A 93 -10.23 -3.13 -0.03
C PRO A 93 -9.61 -2.21 -1.08
N ALA A 94 -9.83 -0.91 -0.95
CA ALA A 94 -9.16 0.05 -1.83
C ALA A 94 -7.63 -0.20 -1.79
N PRO A 95 -6.93 -0.15 -2.94
CA PRO A 95 -5.49 -0.36 -3.00
C PRO A 95 -4.78 0.55 -2.00
N ASN A 96 -4.04 -0.05 -1.09
CA ASN A 96 -3.27 0.67 -0.08
C ASN A 96 -2.00 -0.13 0.22
N ALA A 97 -0.86 0.36 -0.27
CA ALA A 97 0.45 -0.25 -0.08
C ALA A 97 0.84 -0.46 1.40
N ARG A 98 0.16 0.23 2.33
CA ARG A 98 0.36 0.09 3.77
C ARG A 98 -0.58 -0.92 4.43
N SER A 99 -1.52 -1.49 3.68
CA SER A 99 -2.47 -2.47 4.20
C SER A 99 -1.92 -3.90 4.08
N THR A 100 -1.81 -4.58 5.21
CA THR A 100 -1.37 -5.98 5.30
C THR A 100 -2.45 -6.83 5.94
N VAL A 101 -2.35 -8.16 5.81
CA VAL A 101 -3.25 -9.10 6.52
C VAL A 101 -3.29 -8.77 8.01
N GLY A 102 -2.14 -8.53 8.64
CA GLY A 102 -2.05 -8.20 10.06
C GLY A 102 -2.75 -6.89 10.45
N THR A 103 -2.65 -5.85 9.60
CA THR A 103 -3.34 -4.57 9.86
C THR A 103 -4.84 -4.67 9.58
N TYR A 104 -5.24 -5.39 8.55
CA TYR A 104 -6.64 -5.56 8.17
C TYR A 104 -7.43 -6.39 9.18
N THR A 105 -6.80 -7.43 9.75
CA THR A 105 -7.40 -8.27 10.79
C THR A 105 -7.24 -7.70 12.21
N ASP A 106 -6.58 -6.54 12.33
CA ASP A 106 -6.26 -5.88 13.59
C ASP A 106 -5.40 -6.76 14.55
N ILE A 107 -4.73 -7.79 14.01
CA ILE A 107 -3.78 -8.62 14.77
C ILE A 107 -2.48 -7.85 15.00
N TYR A 108 -2.05 -7.05 14.01
CA TYR A 108 -0.81 -6.27 14.09
C TYR A 108 -0.84 -5.24 15.24
N SER A 109 -1.99 -4.63 15.52
CA SER A 109 -2.14 -3.70 16.64
C SER A 109 -1.94 -4.40 17.99
N LEU A 110 -2.45 -5.61 18.14
CA LEU A 110 -2.26 -6.44 19.33
C LEU A 110 -0.80 -6.93 19.46
N LEU A 111 -0.15 -7.30 18.37
CA LEU A 111 1.29 -7.64 18.36
C LEU A 111 2.14 -6.45 18.80
N ARG A 112 1.87 -5.25 18.26
CA ARG A 112 2.56 -4.02 18.69
C ARG A 112 2.43 -3.78 20.20
N LEU A 113 1.22 -3.99 20.73
CA LEU A 113 0.99 -3.88 22.16
C LEU A 113 1.78 -4.95 22.95
N LEU A 114 1.76 -6.18 22.48
CA LEU A 114 2.51 -7.29 23.10
C LEU A 114 4.02 -7.00 23.16
N PHE A 115 4.62 -6.60 22.03
CA PHE A 115 6.04 -6.24 21.99
C PHE A 115 6.38 -5.04 22.87
N SER A 116 5.50 -4.06 22.98
CA SER A 116 5.71 -2.91 23.84
C SER A 116 5.65 -3.23 25.35
N ARG A 117 5.02 -4.33 25.74
CA ARG A 117 4.85 -4.74 27.15
C ARG A 117 5.84 -5.80 27.60
N VAL A 118 6.13 -6.76 26.73
CA VAL A 118 6.91 -7.96 27.05
C VAL A 118 8.28 -7.97 26.38
N GLY A 119 8.41 -7.28 25.22
CA GLY A 119 9.64 -7.29 24.42
C GLY A 119 10.82 -6.63 25.10
N LYS A 120 12.01 -7.17 24.86
CA LYS A 120 13.27 -6.66 25.39
C LYS A 120 14.31 -6.50 24.27
N PRO A 121 15.14 -5.42 24.31
CA PRO A 121 15.05 -4.27 25.20
C PRO A 121 13.77 -3.44 24.99
N PHE A 122 13.35 -2.67 25.97
CA PHE A 122 12.27 -1.72 25.81
C PHE A 122 12.69 -0.61 24.84
N VAL A 123 11.97 -0.43 23.75
CA VAL A 123 12.29 0.57 22.71
C VAL A 123 11.24 1.67 22.59
N GLY A 124 10.09 1.49 23.22
CA GLY A 124 8.98 2.44 23.23
C GLY A 124 7.62 1.76 23.36
N TYR A 125 6.56 2.57 23.31
CA TYR A 125 5.18 2.09 23.37
C TYR A 125 4.71 1.53 22.02
N SER A 126 3.47 1.04 21.95
CA SER A 126 2.90 0.35 20.80
C SER A 126 3.05 1.10 19.47
N ASP A 127 3.00 2.44 19.50
CA ASP A 127 3.16 3.27 18.31
C ASP A 127 4.56 3.18 17.70
N THR A 128 5.57 2.99 18.53
CA THR A 128 6.96 2.78 18.08
C THR A 128 7.10 1.52 17.20
N PHE A 129 6.26 0.53 17.39
CA PHE A 129 6.25 -0.70 16.58
C PHE A 129 5.42 -0.59 15.29
N SER A 130 4.94 0.61 14.96
CA SER A 130 4.16 0.84 13.74
C SER A 130 5.05 1.32 12.60
N PHE A 131 5.00 0.62 11.48
CA PHE A 131 5.65 1.09 10.23
C PHE A 131 4.95 2.31 9.61
N ASN A 132 3.83 2.77 10.18
CA ASN A 132 3.15 4.01 9.80
C ASN A 132 3.53 5.18 10.71
N HIS A 133 4.23 4.93 11.82
CA HIS A 133 4.58 5.96 12.79
C HIS A 133 6.04 6.42 12.61
N PRO A 134 6.35 7.73 12.67
CA PRO A 134 7.70 8.24 12.43
C PRO A 134 8.80 7.63 13.31
N GLN A 135 8.47 7.23 14.55
CA GLN A 135 9.43 6.62 15.46
C GLN A 135 9.80 5.18 15.12
N GLY A 136 8.93 4.46 14.39
CA GLY A 136 9.12 3.04 14.11
C GLY A 136 9.46 2.71 12.67
N ARG A 137 9.04 3.55 11.74
CA ARG A 137 9.22 3.29 10.31
C ARG A 137 10.68 3.40 9.88
N CYS A 138 11.03 2.64 8.85
CA CYS A 138 12.26 2.84 8.12
C CYS A 138 12.21 4.20 7.42
N THR A 139 13.24 5.03 7.62
CA THR A 139 13.28 6.39 7.08
C THR A 139 13.51 6.42 5.57
N ARG A 140 14.18 5.41 5.01
CA ARG A 140 14.47 5.35 3.57
C ARG A 140 13.24 5.05 2.73
N CYS A 141 12.46 4.05 3.11
CA CYS A 141 11.24 3.66 2.38
C CYS A 141 9.96 4.22 2.99
N ASP A 142 10.06 5.05 4.02
CA ASP A 142 8.92 5.64 4.71
C ASP A 142 7.91 4.59 5.23
N GLY A 143 8.40 3.41 5.62
CA GLY A 143 7.57 2.31 6.10
C GLY A 143 6.87 1.50 5.00
N LEU A 144 7.23 1.66 3.73
CA LEU A 144 6.66 0.88 2.63
C LEU A 144 7.30 -0.50 2.48
N GLY A 145 8.56 -0.67 2.92
CA GLY A 145 9.35 -1.89 2.73
C GLY A 145 9.99 -1.99 1.35
N GLU A 146 9.50 -1.22 0.41
CA GLU A 146 9.94 -1.17 -0.98
C GLU A 146 10.31 0.25 -1.36
N ILE A 147 11.20 0.39 -2.32
CA ILE A 147 11.58 1.68 -2.92
C ILE A 147 11.46 1.60 -4.44
N ARG A 148 11.26 2.76 -5.04
CA ARG A 148 11.34 2.88 -6.48
C ARG A 148 12.80 2.93 -6.88
N GLU A 149 13.27 1.90 -7.56
CA GLU A 149 14.63 1.83 -8.12
C GLU A 149 14.61 2.10 -9.61
N LEU A 150 15.55 2.93 -10.05
CA LEU A 150 15.72 3.23 -11.45
C LEU A 150 16.53 2.09 -12.10
N ASP A 151 15.94 1.44 -13.09
CA ASP A 151 16.63 0.44 -13.89
C ASP A 151 17.54 1.15 -14.89
N VAL A 152 18.83 1.15 -14.60
CA VAL A 152 19.84 1.84 -15.40
C VAL A 152 19.91 1.30 -16.82
N HIS A 153 19.68 -0.01 -17.03
CA HIS A 153 19.68 -0.61 -18.36
C HIS A 153 18.47 -0.23 -19.21
N LYS A 154 17.38 0.19 -18.58
CA LYS A 154 16.25 0.77 -19.28
C LYS A 154 16.35 2.28 -19.48
N LEU A 155 17.18 2.93 -18.68
CA LEU A 155 17.43 4.38 -18.80
C LEU A 155 18.52 4.69 -19.83
N VAL A 156 19.55 3.85 -19.93
CA VAL A 156 20.76 4.11 -20.74
C VAL A 156 20.96 2.97 -21.72
N ASP A 157 21.14 3.31 -22.98
CA ASP A 157 21.62 2.38 -24.01
C ASP A 157 23.16 2.30 -23.95
N PHE A 158 23.67 1.21 -23.40
CA PHE A 158 25.11 1.01 -23.22
C PHE A 158 25.86 0.76 -24.53
N ASP A 159 25.17 0.43 -25.62
CA ASP A 159 25.78 0.21 -26.94
C ASP A 159 25.97 1.50 -27.73
N LYS A 160 25.48 2.61 -27.22
CA LYS A 160 25.60 3.96 -27.78
C LYS A 160 26.63 4.81 -27.08
N CYS A 161 27.10 5.87 -27.76
CA CYS A 161 27.92 6.92 -27.19
C CYS A 161 27.11 8.16 -26.81
N LEU A 162 27.67 9.14 -26.08
CA LEU A 162 26.97 10.33 -25.64
C LEU A 162 26.49 11.24 -26.76
N ASN A 163 27.06 11.13 -27.94
CA ASN A 163 26.67 11.89 -29.14
C ASN A 163 25.48 11.25 -29.88
N ASP A 164 25.15 9.99 -29.60
CA ASP A 164 24.06 9.29 -30.28
C ASP A 164 22.71 9.77 -29.76
N GLU A 165 21.73 9.82 -30.66
CA GLU A 165 20.33 10.05 -30.27
C GLU A 165 19.84 8.87 -29.41
N ASP A 166 19.03 9.20 -28.43
CA ASP A 166 18.37 8.23 -27.56
C ASP A 166 19.30 7.34 -26.73
N VAL A 167 20.53 7.82 -26.45
CA VAL A 167 21.48 7.16 -25.55
C VAL A 167 20.96 7.15 -24.10
N ILE A 168 20.24 8.19 -23.69
CA ILE A 168 19.54 8.27 -22.41
C ILE A 168 18.05 8.40 -22.73
N HIS A 169 17.28 7.41 -22.36
CA HIS A 169 15.85 7.29 -22.69
C HIS A 169 14.96 8.27 -21.91
N TYR A 170 15.37 9.53 -21.81
CA TYR A 170 14.58 10.59 -21.20
C TYR A 170 14.75 11.90 -21.98
N VAL A 171 13.63 12.53 -22.31
CA VAL A 171 13.52 13.63 -23.28
C VAL A 171 14.50 14.79 -23.03
N THR A 172 14.74 15.16 -21.79
CA THR A 172 15.62 16.31 -21.46
C THR A 172 17.10 15.98 -21.44
N PHE A 173 17.47 14.73 -21.71
CA PHE A 173 18.85 14.24 -21.82
C PHE A 173 19.25 13.88 -23.25
N GLN A 174 18.44 14.21 -24.24
CA GLN A 174 18.78 14.01 -25.65
C GLN A 174 19.89 14.97 -26.08
N PRO A 175 20.70 14.63 -27.10
CA PRO A 175 21.74 15.51 -27.63
C PRO A 175 21.22 16.91 -27.92
N GLY A 176 21.98 17.93 -27.48
CA GLY A 176 21.61 19.32 -27.57
C GLY A 176 20.68 19.85 -26.47
N GLN A 177 20.07 19.00 -25.67
CA GLN A 177 19.23 19.42 -24.55
C GLN A 177 20.09 19.91 -23.36
N TRP A 178 19.50 20.79 -22.53
CA TRP A 178 20.23 21.45 -21.44
C TRP A 178 20.78 20.48 -20.36
N ARG A 179 20.16 19.31 -20.16
CA ARG A 179 20.68 18.29 -19.25
C ARG A 179 21.81 17.47 -19.89
N TRP A 180 21.70 17.13 -21.17
CA TRP A 180 22.74 16.45 -21.92
C TRP A 180 24.05 17.27 -21.93
N ILE A 181 23.97 18.58 -22.12
CA ILE A 181 25.13 19.51 -22.10
C ILE A 181 25.96 19.34 -20.83
N ARG A 182 25.34 18.97 -19.70
CA ARG A 182 26.04 18.72 -18.43
C ARG A 182 26.98 17.50 -18.47
N TYR A 183 26.74 16.57 -19.36
CA TYR A 183 27.63 15.41 -19.59
C TYR A 183 28.57 15.70 -20.72
N ALA A 184 28.11 16.17 -21.83
CA ALA A 184 28.89 16.47 -23.02
C ALA A 184 29.96 17.55 -22.80
N CYS A 185 29.61 18.70 -22.18
CA CYS A 185 30.54 19.80 -21.92
C CYS A 185 31.31 19.67 -20.60
N SER A 186 31.24 18.52 -19.92
CA SER A 186 31.95 18.34 -18.64
C SER A 186 33.47 18.15 -18.81
N GLY A 187 33.90 17.66 -19.96
CA GLY A 187 35.25 17.25 -20.20
C GLY A 187 35.67 15.97 -19.44
N LEU A 188 34.68 15.26 -18.88
CA LEU A 188 34.93 14.04 -18.10
C LEU A 188 34.85 12.77 -18.95
N PHE A 189 34.19 12.83 -20.11
CA PHE A 189 33.92 11.67 -20.96
C PHE A 189 34.33 11.94 -22.39
N ASP A 190 34.78 10.88 -23.04
CA ASP A 190 34.90 10.83 -24.49
C ASP A 190 33.49 10.62 -25.08
N LEU A 191 33.03 11.57 -25.89
CA LEU A 191 31.68 11.60 -26.40
C LEU A 191 31.41 10.53 -27.48
N ASP A 192 32.45 10.03 -28.11
CA ASP A 192 32.40 9.02 -29.18
C ASP A 192 32.66 7.59 -28.64
N LYS A 193 33.02 7.48 -27.37
CA LYS A 193 33.20 6.21 -26.68
C LYS A 193 31.88 5.61 -26.26
N LYS A 194 31.61 4.34 -26.58
CA LYS A 194 30.40 3.66 -26.13
C LYS A 194 30.38 3.54 -24.61
N ILE A 195 29.20 3.71 -24.00
CA ILE A 195 29.07 3.69 -22.55
C ILE A 195 29.48 2.33 -21.95
N ARG A 196 29.25 1.22 -22.66
CA ARG A 196 29.73 -0.11 -22.24
C ARG A 196 31.26 -0.23 -22.12
N ASP A 197 32.01 0.61 -22.84
CA ASP A 197 33.48 0.60 -22.86
C ASP A 197 34.05 1.56 -21.80
N TYR A 198 33.22 2.23 -21.01
CA TYR A 198 33.67 3.06 -19.90
C TYR A 198 34.37 2.22 -18.86
N THR A 199 35.45 2.76 -18.29
CA THR A 199 36.07 2.16 -17.11
C THR A 199 35.11 2.16 -15.94
N PRO A 200 35.30 1.30 -14.92
CA PRO A 200 34.45 1.31 -13.71
C PRO A 200 34.39 2.67 -13.04
N GLU A 201 35.46 3.48 -13.11
CA GLU A 201 35.52 4.83 -12.55
C GLU A 201 34.68 5.82 -13.38
N GLU A 202 34.82 5.79 -14.70
CA GLU A 202 34.02 6.60 -15.63
C GLU A 202 32.52 6.26 -15.47
N LEU A 203 32.18 4.97 -15.42
CA LEU A 203 30.79 4.54 -15.26
C LEU A 203 30.22 4.97 -13.92
N ARG A 204 30.98 4.82 -12.84
CA ARG A 204 30.57 5.32 -11.52
C ARG A 204 30.37 6.84 -11.52
N LEU A 205 31.26 7.57 -12.16
CA LEU A 205 31.21 9.00 -12.29
C LEU A 205 29.98 9.42 -13.12
N PHE A 206 29.75 8.75 -14.24
CA PHE A 206 28.62 8.99 -15.12
C PHE A 206 27.26 8.76 -14.43
N LEU A 207 27.13 7.66 -13.70
CA LEU A 207 25.85 7.24 -13.12
C LEU A 207 25.60 7.79 -11.72
N TYR A 208 26.60 7.78 -10.84
CA TYR A 208 26.39 7.92 -9.40
C TYR A 208 27.17 9.05 -8.72
N SER A 209 27.89 9.90 -9.48
CA SER A 209 28.61 11.01 -8.87
C SER A 209 27.69 11.90 -8.04
N PRO A 210 28.07 12.27 -6.80
CA PRO A 210 27.40 13.35 -6.08
C PRO A 210 27.59 14.69 -6.82
N GLN A 211 26.93 15.74 -6.36
CA GLN A 211 27.15 17.08 -6.92
C GLN A 211 28.58 17.56 -6.61
N ILE A 212 29.39 17.73 -7.66
CA ILE A 212 30.75 18.22 -7.57
C ILE A 212 30.97 19.49 -8.42
N ARG A 213 31.87 20.35 -7.99
CA ARG A 213 32.40 21.43 -8.83
C ARG A 213 33.58 20.88 -9.59
N LEU A 214 33.62 21.08 -10.91
CA LEU A 214 34.76 20.72 -11.71
C LEU A 214 35.95 21.61 -11.35
N LYS A 215 37.14 21.03 -11.16
CA LYS A 215 38.36 21.76 -10.82
C LYS A 215 38.85 22.58 -11.99
N ASN A 216 38.81 22.02 -13.20
CA ASN A 216 39.25 22.64 -14.44
C ASN A 216 38.13 22.49 -15.49
N PRO A 217 37.04 23.26 -15.39
CA PRO A 217 35.96 23.13 -16.35
C PRO A 217 36.35 23.62 -17.73
N PRO A 218 35.91 22.96 -18.82
CA PRO A 218 36.02 23.47 -20.17
C PRO A 218 35.38 24.87 -20.33
N ALA A 219 35.79 25.61 -21.38
CA ALA A 219 35.32 26.98 -21.61
C ALA A 219 33.78 27.08 -21.73
N ASP A 220 33.14 26.07 -22.29
CA ASP A 220 31.71 25.97 -22.50
C ASP A 220 30.92 25.54 -21.25
N TRP A 221 31.64 25.21 -20.16
CA TRP A 221 30.97 24.82 -18.91
C TRP A 221 30.39 26.02 -18.19
N PRO A 222 29.09 26.02 -17.82
CA PRO A 222 28.49 27.17 -17.15
C PRO A 222 29.12 27.40 -15.77
N LYS A 223 29.54 28.63 -15.47
CA LYS A 223 30.30 28.99 -14.26
C LYS A 223 29.64 28.60 -12.92
N THR A 224 28.32 28.55 -12.88
CA THR A 224 27.54 28.17 -11.69
C THR A 224 27.18 26.69 -11.66
N ALA A 225 27.50 25.95 -12.71
CA ALA A 225 27.10 24.57 -12.84
C ALA A 225 27.90 23.64 -11.94
N LYS A 226 27.23 22.64 -11.43
CA LYS A 226 27.82 21.49 -10.78
C LYS A 226 27.57 20.27 -11.65
N TYR A 227 28.58 19.40 -11.74
CA TYR A 227 28.43 18.10 -12.32
C TYR A 227 27.74 17.16 -11.31
N GLU A 228 26.94 16.24 -11.80
CA GLU A 228 26.20 15.26 -11.00
C GLU A 228 25.91 14.04 -11.87
N GLY A 229 26.07 12.85 -11.32
CA GLY A 229 25.79 11.61 -12.02
C GLY A 229 24.31 11.47 -12.43
N LEU A 230 24.08 10.72 -13.49
CA LEU A 230 22.76 10.58 -14.12
C LEU A 230 21.68 10.08 -13.12
N VAL A 231 21.94 8.96 -12.47
CA VAL A 231 21.02 8.36 -11.50
C VAL A 231 20.78 9.29 -10.32
N THR A 232 21.86 9.88 -9.78
CA THR A 232 21.77 10.86 -8.69
C THR A 232 20.87 12.04 -9.06
N ARG A 233 21.02 12.56 -10.28
CA ARG A 233 20.20 13.64 -10.81
C ARG A 233 18.77 13.22 -11.03
N MET A 234 18.52 12.01 -11.58
CA MET A 234 17.17 11.49 -11.79
C MET A 234 16.36 11.44 -10.48
N TYR A 235 16.97 10.90 -9.40
CA TYR A 235 16.30 10.88 -8.09
C TYR A 235 16.07 12.27 -7.53
N ARG A 236 17.07 13.15 -7.60
CA ARG A 236 16.98 14.47 -6.98
C ARG A 236 16.00 15.41 -7.67
N SER A 237 15.99 15.42 -9.01
CA SER A 237 15.30 16.48 -9.77
C SER A 237 14.16 15.99 -10.66
N ILE A 238 13.94 14.69 -10.77
CA ILE A 238 12.91 14.14 -11.66
C ILE A 238 11.98 13.21 -10.89
N ILE A 239 12.45 12.05 -10.40
CA ILE A 239 11.59 10.99 -9.85
C ILE A 239 10.71 11.48 -8.70
N ASN A 240 11.26 12.31 -7.81
CA ASN A 240 10.58 12.82 -6.62
C ASN A 240 10.04 14.27 -6.80
N SER A 241 9.92 14.75 -8.04
CA SER A 241 9.49 16.12 -8.35
C SER A 241 8.15 16.14 -9.10
N GLU A 242 7.59 17.34 -9.27
CA GLU A 242 6.41 17.55 -10.13
C GLU A 242 6.68 17.14 -11.58
N GLU A 243 7.92 17.32 -12.08
CA GLU A 243 8.31 16.87 -13.42
C GLU A 243 8.13 15.36 -13.57
N GLY A 244 8.48 14.58 -12.54
CA GLY A 244 8.28 13.13 -12.55
C GLY A 244 6.81 12.73 -12.60
N LYS A 245 5.92 13.50 -11.99
CA LYS A 245 4.47 13.28 -12.09
C LYS A 245 3.95 13.55 -13.51
N ILE A 246 4.41 14.64 -14.13
CA ILE A 246 4.02 15.00 -15.50
C ILE A 246 4.49 13.93 -16.50
N HIS A 247 5.69 13.41 -16.32
CA HIS A 247 6.30 12.42 -17.20
C HIS A 247 6.19 10.98 -16.68
N GLN A 248 5.24 10.69 -15.81
CA GLN A 248 5.08 9.37 -15.18
C GLN A 248 5.05 8.22 -16.19
N LYS A 249 4.32 8.37 -17.31
CA LYS A 249 4.25 7.34 -18.37
C LYS A 249 5.60 7.01 -19.00
N VAL A 250 6.51 7.97 -19.05
CA VAL A 250 7.88 7.77 -19.59
C VAL A 250 8.80 7.15 -18.55
N LEU A 251 8.61 7.46 -17.28
CA LEU A 251 9.42 6.95 -16.18
C LEU A 251 8.97 5.54 -15.73
N GLU A 252 7.69 5.23 -15.84
CA GLU A 252 7.11 3.98 -15.36
C GLU A 252 7.82 2.71 -15.88
N PRO A 253 8.19 2.62 -17.18
CA PRO A 253 8.96 1.48 -17.68
C PRO A 253 10.39 1.38 -17.13
N MET A 254 10.97 2.52 -16.70
CA MET A 254 12.36 2.62 -16.22
C MET A 254 12.47 2.46 -14.71
N VAL A 255 11.34 2.45 -14.00
CA VAL A 255 11.30 2.33 -12.53
C VAL A 255 10.80 0.95 -12.16
N THR A 256 11.57 0.23 -11.38
CA THR A 256 11.18 -1.04 -10.77
C THR A 256 10.94 -0.83 -9.27
N MET A 257 10.05 -1.65 -8.71
CA MET A 257 9.90 -1.72 -7.26
C MET A 257 10.92 -2.72 -6.72
N GLY A 258 11.83 -2.24 -5.91
CA GLY A 258 12.85 -3.06 -5.25
C GLY A 258 12.65 -3.11 -3.74
N ILE A 259 13.14 -4.17 -3.10
CA ILE A 259 13.16 -4.28 -1.64
C ILE A 259 14.05 -3.17 -1.09
N CYS A 260 13.57 -2.44 -0.08
CA CYS A 260 14.37 -1.39 0.55
C CYS A 260 15.66 -1.97 1.16
N PRO A 261 16.86 -1.53 0.73
CA PRO A 261 18.12 -2.11 1.20
C PRO A 261 18.42 -1.81 2.67
N ASP A 262 17.86 -0.73 3.24
CA ASP A 262 18.10 -0.37 4.64
C ASP A 262 17.32 -1.27 5.59
N CYS A 263 16.07 -1.55 5.31
CA CYS A 263 15.24 -2.38 6.18
C CYS A 263 15.02 -3.81 5.67
N GLY A 264 15.53 -4.18 4.51
CA GLY A 264 15.33 -5.52 3.94
C GLY A 264 13.85 -5.92 3.78
N GLY A 265 12.96 -4.95 3.54
CA GLY A 265 11.52 -5.20 3.41
C GLY A 265 10.71 -5.18 4.71
N THR A 266 11.35 -5.12 5.88
CA THR A 266 10.66 -5.17 7.20
C THR A 266 9.81 -3.95 7.51
N ARG A 267 9.98 -2.84 6.77
CA ARG A 267 9.28 -1.57 6.93
C ARG A 267 9.65 -0.79 8.21
N LEU A 268 10.38 -1.41 9.13
CA LEU A 268 10.73 -0.90 10.45
C LEU A 268 12.21 -0.51 10.53
N ASN A 269 12.56 0.36 11.46
CA ASN A 269 13.94 0.73 11.72
C ASN A 269 14.63 -0.26 12.67
N ASP A 270 15.97 -0.22 12.73
CA ASP A 270 16.78 -1.15 13.52
C ASP A 270 16.50 -1.09 15.03
N LYS A 271 16.13 0.10 15.55
CA LYS A 271 15.76 0.25 16.94
C LYS A 271 14.56 -0.62 17.30
N VAL A 272 13.53 -0.63 16.47
CA VAL A 272 12.34 -1.48 16.67
C VAL A 272 12.69 -2.95 16.53
N LEU A 273 13.49 -3.29 15.51
CA LEU A 273 13.91 -4.67 15.24
C LEU A 273 14.82 -5.25 16.32
N SER A 274 15.48 -4.42 17.13
CA SER A 274 16.27 -4.90 18.27
C SER A 274 15.42 -5.46 19.42
N CYS A 275 14.12 -5.08 19.50
CA CYS A 275 13.20 -5.56 20.51
C CYS A 275 12.71 -6.98 20.17
N ARG A 276 12.89 -7.93 21.08
CA ARG A 276 12.60 -9.36 20.86
C ARG A 276 11.76 -9.95 21.98
N ILE A 277 10.94 -10.93 21.62
CA ILE A 277 10.23 -11.84 22.53
C ILE A 277 10.64 -13.27 22.13
N ASN A 278 11.17 -14.05 23.05
CA ASN A 278 11.67 -15.41 22.78
C ASN A 278 12.58 -15.45 21.53
N GLY A 279 13.51 -14.51 21.45
CA GLY A 279 14.49 -14.42 20.36
C GLY A 279 13.98 -13.83 19.03
N ARG A 280 12.68 -13.59 18.87
CA ARG A 280 12.07 -13.09 17.63
C ARG A 280 11.65 -11.62 17.75
N ASN A 281 11.94 -10.82 16.74
CA ASN A 281 11.41 -9.47 16.61
C ASN A 281 10.02 -9.47 15.93
N ILE A 282 9.34 -8.32 15.95
CA ILE A 282 7.97 -8.20 15.43
C ILE A 282 7.89 -8.52 13.91
N SER A 283 8.90 -8.16 13.12
CA SER A 283 8.92 -8.46 11.69
C SER A 283 9.08 -9.95 11.44
N GLU A 284 9.99 -10.61 12.15
CA GLU A 284 10.17 -12.07 12.06
C GLU A 284 8.86 -12.80 12.40
N VAL A 285 8.13 -12.34 13.41
CA VAL A 285 6.82 -12.92 13.78
C VAL A 285 5.78 -12.69 12.69
N THR A 286 5.72 -11.52 12.09
CA THR A 286 4.72 -11.24 11.03
C THR A 286 4.98 -12.00 9.73
N HIS A 287 6.22 -12.44 9.49
CA HIS A 287 6.60 -13.29 8.35
C HIS A 287 6.28 -14.77 8.55
N MET A 288 5.98 -15.20 9.77
CA MET A 288 5.61 -16.59 10.05
C MET A 288 4.22 -16.91 9.51
N ALA A 289 4.00 -18.18 9.13
CA ALA A 289 2.66 -18.69 8.87
C ALA A 289 1.80 -18.70 10.15
N ILE A 290 0.49 -18.58 10.00
CA ILE A 290 -0.44 -18.51 11.16
C ILE A 290 -0.25 -19.62 12.19
N PRO A 291 -0.09 -20.92 11.82
CA PRO A 291 0.16 -21.97 12.81
C PRO A 291 1.45 -21.78 13.62
N GLU A 292 2.49 -21.25 12.98
CA GLU A 292 3.78 -20.98 13.64
C GLU A 292 3.66 -19.83 14.65
N ILE A 293 2.89 -18.80 14.32
CA ILE A 293 2.61 -17.68 15.24
C ILE A 293 1.84 -18.20 16.46
N ILE A 294 0.86 -19.09 16.26
CA ILE A 294 0.10 -19.69 17.36
C ILE A 294 1.01 -20.53 18.27
N ALA A 295 1.94 -21.31 17.71
CA ALA A 295 2.91 -22.08 18.48
C ALA A 295 3.83 -21.14 19.29
N TRP A 296 4.41 -20.14 18.64
CA TRP A 296 5.25 -19.14 19.30
C TRP A 296 4.53 -18.38 20.43
N LEU A 297 3.26 -18.00 20.24
CA LEU A 297 2.47 -17.35 21.29
C LEU A 297 2.32 -18.23 22.54
N ARG A 298 2.19 -19.55 22.39
CA ARG A 298 2.06 -20.49 23.52
C ARG A 298 3.31 -20.52 24.40
N GLU A 299 4.49 -20.34 23.79
CA GLU A 299 5.78 -20.35 24.48
C GLU A 299 6.06 -19.08 25.31
N ILE A 300 5.26 -18.01 25.14
CA ILE A 300 5.44 -16.78 25.90
C ILE A 300 4.90 -16.99 27.33
N ASP A 301 5.81 -17.06 28.31
CA ASP A 301 5.48 -17.21 29.73
C ASP A 301 5.69 -15.87 30.45
N ASP A 302 4.81 -14.91 30.19
CA ASP A 302 4.79 -13.60 30.85
C ASP A 302 3.34 -13.25 31.25
N PRO A 303 3.07 -12.97 32.53
CA PRO A 303 1.72 -12.62 32.98
C PRO A 303 1.08 -11.45 32.24
N LEU A 304 1.90 -10.45 31.82
CA LEU A 304 1.44 -9.29 31.08
C LEU A 304 0.97 -9.64 29.65
N ALA A 305 1.40 -10.81 29.13
CA ALA A 305 1.02 -11.26 27.81
C ALA A 305 -0.37 -11.94 27.77
N LYS A 306 -0.94 -12.35 28.89
CA LYS A 306 -2.10 -13.24 28.97
C LYS A 306 -3.28 -12.80 28.09
N ASP A 307 -3.78 -11.61 28.30
CA ASP A 307 -4.97 -11.12 27.58
C ASP A 307 -4.69 -10.88 26.09
N MET A 308 -3.48 -10.40 25.77
CA MET A 308 -3.04 -10.20 24.40
C MET A 308 -2.87 -11.54 23.68
N LYS A 309 -2.28 -12.54 24.31
CA LYS A 309 -2.18 -13.92 23.77
C LYS A 309 -3.56 -14.48 23.43
N GLN A 310 -4.52 -14.32 24.34
CA GLN A 310 -5.89 -14.80 24.12
C GLN A 310 -6.55 -14.08 22.94
N ALA A 311 -6.44 -12.75 22.85
CA ALA A 311 -7.04 -11.95 21.80
C ALA A 311 -6.40 -12.24 20.42
N ILE A 312 -5.07 -12.32 20.35
CA ILE A 312 -4.34 -12.67 19.12
C ILE A 312 -4.67 -14.10 18.70
N GLY A 313 -4.58 -15.07 19.66
CA GLY A 313 -4.85 -16.47 19.40
C GLY A 313 -6.26 -16.72 18.87
N GLY A 314 -7.28 -16.08 19.43
CA GLY A 314 -8.66 -16.17 18.94
C GLY A 314 -8.81 -15.73 17.48
N ARG A 315 -8.20 -14.60 17.10
CA ARG A 315 -8.24 -14.10 15.72
C ARG A 315 -7.46 -15.01 14.74
N LEU A 316 -6.28 -15.50 15.15
CA LEU A 316 -5.50 -16.42 14.34
C LEU A 316 -6.21 -17.76 14.16
N SER A 317 -6.87 -18.29 15.21
CA SER A 317 -7.66 -19.52 15.13
C SER A 317 -8.82 -19.38 14.16
N ALA A 318 -9.53 -18.25 14.18
CA ALA A 318 -10.61 -17.98 13.21
C ALA A 318 -10.09 -17.97 11.75
N LEU A 319 -8.90 -17.38 11.49
CA LEU A 319 -8.29 -17.44 10.17
C LEU A 319 -7.90 -18.87 9.77
N LEU A 320 -7.43 -19.68 10.73
CA LEU A 320 -7.07 -21.07 10.49
C LEU A 320 -8.31 -21.91 10.17
N GLU A 321 -9.42 -21.73 10.89
CA GLU A 321 -10.67 -22.44 10.69
C GLU A 321 -11.28 -22.22 9.30
N ILE A 322 -11.10 -21.04 8.72
CA ILE A 322 -11.55 -20.74 7.35
C ILE A 322 -10.52 -21.10 6.27
N GLY A 323 -9.45 -21.83 6.63
CA GLY A 323 -8.45 -22.33 5.67
C GLY A 323 -7.37 -21.33 5.25
N LEU A 324 -7.23 -20.20 5.95
CA LEU A 324 -6.23 -19.15 5.64
C LEU A 324 -4.91 -19.32 6.43
N GLY A 325 -4.64 -20.48 6.96
CA GLY A 325 -3.45 -20.77 7.76
C GLY A 325 -2.10 -20.55 7.04
N TYR A 326 -2.10 -20.58 5.72
CA TYR A 326 -0.91 -20.38 4.89
C TYR A 326 -0.50 -18.90 4.77
N LEU A 327 -1.36 -17.97 5.19
CA LEU A 327 -1.06 -16.55 5.11
C LEU A 327 -0.04 -16.12 6.16
N THR A 328 0.72 -15.08 5.82
CA THR A 328 1.57 -14.33 6.73
C THR A 328 0.94 -12.98 7.04
N LEU A 329 1.21 -12.43 8.22
CA LEU A 329 0.58 -11.18 8.65
C LEU A 329 1.12 -9.94 7.91
N ASP A 330 2.32 -10.00 7.37
CA ASP A 330 2.97 -8.94 6.58
C ASP A 330 2.54 -8.93 5.11
N ARG A 331 1.87 -9.97 4.64
CA ARG A 331 1.40 -10.05 3.25
C ARG A 331 0.50 -8.88 2.92
N SER A 332 0.81 -8.20 1.82
CA SER A 332 0.01 -7.06 1.33
C SER A 332 -1.40 -7.51 0.92
N MET A 333 -2.42 -6.73 1.30
CA MET A 333 -3.80 -6.96 0.89
C MET A 333 -4.00 -6.84 -0.62
N GLU A 334 -3.14 -6.10 -1.31
CA GLU A 334 -3.19 -5.97 -2.77
C GLU A 334 -2.85 -7.26 -3.51
N THR A 335 -2.09 -8.17 -2.86
CA THR A 335 -1.69 -9.45 -3.44
C THR A 335 -2.70 -10.58 -3.20
N LEU A 336 -3.76 -10.31 -2.45
CA LEU A 336 -4.83 -11.28 -2.22
C LEU A 336 -5.82 -11.25 -3.40
N SER A 337 -6.13 -12.43 -3.91
CA SER A 337 -7.07 -12.65 -5.03
C SER A 337 -8.53 -12.56 -4.57
#